data_978bf873a8c48a773fd5c3b3b83be09c
#
_entry.id   978bf873a8c48a773fd5c3b3b83be09c
#
_cell.length_a   1.000
_cell.length_b   1.000
_cell.length_c   1.000
_cell.angle_alpha   90.00
_cell.angle_beta   90.00
_cell.angle_gamma   90.00
#
_symmetry.space_group_name_H-M   'P 1'
#
loop_
_entity.id
_entity.type
_entity.pdbx_description
1 polymer ?
#
loop_
_entity_poly.entity_id
_entity_poly.type
_entity_poly.pdbx_seq_one_letter_code
_entity_poly.pdbx_strand_id
1 'polypeptide(L)'
;QLSQALLNNINEIFGIQETKNMLDQFENRYPDLLKEVFRHVTIQRISEVLQRLLGENISVRNLKLIMESLALWAPREKDVITLVEHVRASLSRYICSKIAVSGEIKVVMLSGYIEDAIRKGIRQTSGGSFLNMDIEVSDEVMETLAHALRELRNAKKNFVLLVSVDIRRFVKRLIDNRFKSILVISYAEIDEAYTINVLKTI
;
A
#
# COMPACT_ATOMS: atom_id res chain seq x y z
N GLN A 1 9.04 -18.63 5.81
CA GLN A 1 9.07 -19.11 4.40
C GLN A 1 7.67 -19.37 3.84
N LEU A 2 6.76 -20.02 4.60
CA LEU A 2 5.40 -20.34 4.14
C LEU A 2 4.57 -19.05 3.88
N SER A 3 4.64 -18.07 4.78
CA SER A 3 3.95 -16.77 4.62
C SER A 3 4.40 -16.01 3.38
N GLN A 4 5.68 -16.10 3.03
CA GLN A 4 6.24 -15.41 1.87
C GLN A 4 5.80 -16.05 0.55
N ALA A 5 5.69 -17.38 0.51
CA ALA A 5 5.17 -18.10 -0.65
C ALA A 5 3.67 -17.81 -0.87
N LEU A 6 2.90 -17.69 0.21
CA LEU A 6 1.48 -17.35 0.16
C LEU A 6 1.25 -15.93 -0.41
N LEU A 7 2.10 -14.96 -0.02
CA LEU A 7 1.99 -13.59 -0.53
C LEU A 7 2.39 -13.46 -2.00
N ASN A 8 3.30 -14.31 -2.48
CA ASN A 8 3.69 -14.30 -3.88
C ASN A 8 2.57 -14.78 -4.81
N ASN A 9 1.67 -15.61 -4.29
CA ASN A 9 0.59 -16.24 -5.03
C ASN A 9 -0.79 -15.81 -4.54
N ILE A 10 -0.89 -14.61 -3.94
CA ILE A 10 -2.15 -14.12 -3.37
C ILE A 10 -3.31 -14.13 -4.38
N ASN A 11 -3.04 -13.82 -5.63
CA ASN A 11 -4.03 -13.81 -6.69
C ASN A 11 -4.55 -15.23 -7.04
N GLU A 12 -3.77 -16.26 -6.77
CA GLU A 12 -4.17 -17.66 -6.96
C GLU A 12 -4.98 -18.20 -5.78
N ILE A 13 -4.70 -17.68 -4.57
CA ILE A 13 -5.29 -18.15 -3.32
C ILE A 13 -6.53 -17.35 -2.93
N PHE A 14 -6.54 -16.06 -3.23
CA PHE A 14 -7.60 -15.14 -2.87
C PHE A 14 -8.20 -14.52 -4.14
N GLY A 15 -9.37 -14.98 -4.51
CA GLY A 15 -10.08 -14.54 -5.71
C GLY A 15 -11.50 -14.05 -5.44
N ILE A 16 -12.31 -14.08 -6.48
CA ILE A 16 -13.72 -13.65 -6.41
C ILE A 16 -14.53 -14.55 -5.47
N GLN A 17 -14.25 -15.85 -5.44
CA GLN A 17 -15.00 -16.79 -4.58
C GLN A 17 -14.73 -16.52 -3.10
N GLU A 18 -13.47 -16.32 -2.72
CA GLU A 18 -13.08 -15.99 -1.34
C GLU A 18 -13.66 -14.63 -0.93
N THR A 19 -13.62 -13.65 -1.84
CA THR A 19 -14.27 -12.35 -1.65
C THR A 19 -15.76 -12.51 -1.43
N LYS A 20 -16.45 -13.30 -2.26
CA LYS A 20 -17.87 -13.55 -2.10
C LYS A 20 -18.20 -14.18 -0.75
N ASN A 21 -17.47 -15.20 -0.35
CA ASN A 21 -17.66 -15.86 0.94
C ASN A 21 -17.51 -14.89 2.12
N MET A 22 -16.52 -13.97 2.04
CA MET A 22 -16.34 -12.92 3.04
C MET A 22 -17.51 -11.93 3.06
N LEU A 23 -17.99 -11.53 1.89
CA LEU A 23 -19.09 -10.58 1.77
C LEU A 23 -20.43 -11.18 2.20
N ASP A 24 -20.68 -12.47 1.94
CA ASP A 24 -21.88 -13.18 2.41
C ASP A 24 -21.93 -13.19 3.95
N GLN A 25 -20.81 -13.41 4.62
CA GLN A 25 -20.72 -13.31 6.08
C GLN A 25 -20.89 -11.86 6.59
N PHE A 26 -20.32 -10.90 5.87
CA PHE A 26 -20.41 -9.49 6.18
C PHE A 26 -21.84 -8.97 6.06
N GLU A 27 -22.60 -9.40 5.05
CA GLU A 27 -23.99 -9.01 4.80
C GLU A 27 -24.89 -9.29 6.00
N ASN A 28 -24.65 -10.39 6.73
CA ASN A 28 -25.44 -10.74 7.91
C ASN A 28 -25.35 -9.67 9.02
N ARG A 29 -24.28 -8.90 9.08
CA ARG A 29 -24.05 -7.86 10.10
C ARG A 29 -24.24 -6.44 9.58
N TYR A 30 -23.97 -6.19 8.31
CA TYR A 30 -23.95 -4.87 7.69
C TYR A 30 -24.59 -4.86 6.31
N PRO A 31 -25.88 -5.27 6.19
CA PRO A 31 -26.54 -5.41 4.89
C PRO A 31 -26.67 -4.08 4.14
N ASP A 32 -26.97 -2.99 4.83
CA ASP A 32 -27.16 -1.68 4.21
C ASP A 32 -25.84 -1.10 3.70
N LEU A 33 -24.75 -1.28 4.45
CA LEU A 33 -23.42 -0.85 4.03
C LEU A 33 -22.98 -1.61 2.77
N LEU A 34 -23.17 -2.93 2.74
CA LEU A 34 -22.80 -3.73 1.58
C LEU A 34 -23.63 -3.35 0.35
N LYS A 35 -24.93 -3.11 0.53
CA LYS A 35 -25.81 -2.63 -0.53
C LYS A 35 -25.32 -1.29 -1.09
N GLU A 36 -24.89 -0.36 -0.24
CA GLU A 36 -24.35 0.92 -0.66
C GLU A 36 -23.05 0.75 -1.46
N VAL A 37 -22.14 -0.10 -1.01
CA VAL A 37 -20.90 -0.40 -1.74
C VAL A 37 -21.21 -0.95 -3.13
N PHE A 38 -22.12 -1.90 -3.27
CA PHE A 38 -22.48 -2.50 -4.55
C PHE A 38 -23.13 -1.55 -5.55
N ARG A 39 -23.61 -0.38 -5.13
CA ARG A 39 -24.08 0.66 -6.04
C ARG A 39 -22.93 1.26 -6.86
N HIS A 40 -21.71 1.20 -6.36
CA HIS A 40 -20.55 1.90 -6.92
C HIS A 40 -19.39 0.99 -7.30
N VAL A 41 -19.33 -0.21 -6.73
CA VAL A 41 -18.20 -1.14 -6.87
C VAL A 41 -18.70 -2.54 -7.19
N THR A 42 -18.11 -3.15 -8.21
CA THR A 42 -18.36 -4.56 -8.53
C THR A 42 -17.58 -5.47 -7.58
N ILE A 43 -18.03 -6.73 -7.45
CA ILE A 43 -17.31 -7.73 -6.66
C ILE A 43 -15.88 -7.95 -7.15
N GLN A 44 -15.65 -7.85 -8.47
CA GLN A 44 -14.33 -7.95 -9.06
C GLN A 44 -13.40 -6.85 -8.56
N ARG A 45 -13.89 -5.60 -8.48
CA ARG A 45 -13.11 -4.48 -7.95
C ARG A 45 -12.86 -4.61 -6.46
N ILE A 46 -13.85 -5.08 -5.69
CA ILE A 46 -13.65 -5.36 -4.27
C ILE A 46 -12.56 -6.42 -4.10
N SER A 47 -12.64 -7.52 -4.85
CA SER A 47 -11.63 -8.58 -4.84
C SER A 47 -10.24 -8.03 -5.15
N GLU A 48 -10.10 -7.21 -6.17
CA GLU A 48 -8.82 -6.58 -6.53
C GLU A 48 -8.27 -5.68 -5.42
N VAL A 49 -9.13 -4.88 -4.76
CA VAL A 49 -8.71 -4.05 -3.62
C VAL A 49 -8.18 -4.93 -2.49
N LEU A 50 -8.91 -5.99 -2.13
CA LEU A 50 -8.50 -6.91 -1.06
C LEU A 50 -7.19 -7.64 -1.41
N GLN A 51 -7.04 -8.11 -2.63
CA GLN A 51 -5.79 -8.75 -3.11
C GLN A 51 -4.59 -7.79 -3.01
N ARG A 52 -4.75 -6.53 -3.39
CA ARG A 52 -3.68 -5.52 -3.32
C ARG A 52 -3.28 -5.22 -1.88
N LEU A 53 -4.24 -5.13 -0.96
CA LEU A 53 -3.96 -4.98 0.48
C LEU A 53 -3.18 -6.19 1.02
N LEU A 54 -3.68 -7.40 0.74
CA LEU A 54 -3.04 -8.64 1.18
C LEU A 54 -1.65 -8.82 0.59
N GLY A 55 -1.46 -8.46 -0.68
CA GLY A 55 -0.17 -8.52 -1.38
C GLY A 55 0.91 -7.63 -0.73
N GLU A 56 0.49 -6.57 -0.03
CA GLU A 56 1.38 -5.71 0.75
C GLU A 56 1.33 -5.99 2.28
N ASN A 57 0.86 -7.17 2.70
CA ASN A 57 0.73 -7.58 4.12
C ASN A 57 -0.22 -6.72 4.95
N ILE A 58 -1.16 -6.04 4.32
CA ILE A 58 -2.22 -5.30 5.02
C ILE A 58 -3.38 -6.26 5.30
N SER A 59 -3.76 -6.35 6.57
CA SER A 59 -4.87 -7.22 6.99
C SER A 59 -6.21 -6.70 6.50
N VAL A 60 -7.03 -7.58 5.95
CA VAL A 60 -8.41 -7.30 5.53
C VAL A 60 -9.45 -7.69 6.58
N ARG A 61 -9.04 -7.99 7.81
CA ARG A 61 -9.95 -8.40 8.89
C ARG A 61 -10.95 -7.31 9.28
N ASN A 62 -10.55 -6.03 9.17
CA ASN A 62 -11.47 -4.91 9.41
C ASN A 62 -12.27 -4.59 8.14
N LEU A 63 -13.05 -5.56 7.69
CA LEU A 63 -13.82 -5.45 6.46
C LEU A 63 -14.84 -4.30 6.53
N LYS A 64 -15.38 -3.99 7.72
CA LYS A 64 -16.30 -2.86 7.90
C LYS A 64 -15.66 -1.54 7.47
N LEU A 65 -14.47 -1.24 7.99
CA LEU A 65 -13.77 0.00 7.65
C LEU A 65 -13.37 0.05 6.17
N ILE A 66 -12.98 -1.09 5.59
CA ILE A 66 -12.69 -1.19 4.16
C ILE A 66 -13.96 -0.87 3.34
N MET A 67 -15.10 -1.46 3.69
CA MET A 67 -16.37 -1.20 2.99
C MET A 67 -16.85 0.24 3.16
N GLU A 68 -16.71 0.83 4.35
CA GLU A 68 -17.00 2.25 4.59
C GLU A 68 -16.14 3.17 3.70
N SER A 69 -14.85 2.86 3.59
CA SER A 69 -13.94 3.59 2.70
C SER A 69 -14.35 3.44 1.22
N LEU A 70 -14.69 2.23 0.79
CA LEU A 70 -15.17 1.99 -0.58
C LEU A 70 -16.48 2.75 -0.88
N ALA A 71 -17.44 2.73 0.04
CA ALA A 71 -18.69 3.48 -0.11
C ALA A 71 -18.47 4.99 -0.27
N LEU A 72 -17.47 5.53 0.46
CA LEU A 72 -17.14 6.96 0.42
C LEU A 72 -16.42 7.36 -0.87
N TRP A 73 -15.44 6.58 -1.29
CA TRP A 73 -14.50 6.98 -2.34
C TRP A 73 -14.83 6.45 -3.74
N ALA A 74 -15.41 5.25 -3.87
CA ALA A 74 -15.71 4.66 -5.16
C ALA A 74 -16.65 5.47 -6.07
N PRO A 75 -17.60 6.29 -5.55
CA PRO A 75 -18.39 7.20 -6.38
C PRO A 75 -17.54 8.23 -7.12
N ARG A 76 -16.40 8.64 -6.53
CA ARG A 76 -15.53 9.72 -7.02
C ARG A 76 -14.27 9.22 -7.70
N GLU A 77 -13.78 8.04 -7.29
CA GLU A 77 -12.53 7.47 -7.78
C GLU A 77 -12.80 6.22 -8.63
N LYS A 78 -12.42 6.29 -9.90
CA LYS A 78 -12.60 5.17 -10.84
C LYS A 78 -11.36 4.30 -10.96
N ASP A 79 -10.18 4.84 -10.69
CA ASP A 79 -8.94 4.05 -10.66
C ASP A 79 -8.87 3.19 -9.39
N VAL A 80 -8.83 1.88 -9.57
CA VAL A 80 -8.79 0.92 -8.45
C VAL A 80 -7.52 1.09 -7.60
N ILE A 81 -6.43 1.51 -8.20
CA ILE A 81 -5.15 1.64 -7.53
C ILE A 81 -5.18 2.85 -6.59
N THR A 82 -5.72 3.96 -7.05
CA THR A 82 -5.95 5.15 -6.21
C THR A 82 -6.99 4.85 -5.11
N LEU A 83 -8.01 4.06 -5.44
CA LEU A 83 -8.99 3.61 -4.45
C LEU A 83 -8.34 2.80 -3.32
N VAL A 84 -7.36 1.95 -3.64
CA VAL A 84 -6.57 1.23 -2.62
C VAL A 84 -5.81 2.19 -1.70
N GLU A 85 -5.24 3.28 -2.23
CA GLU A 85 -4.57 4.29 -1.39
C GLU A 85 -5.54 4.96 -0.40
N HIS A 86 -6.77 5.26 -0.81
CA HIS A 86 -7.81 5.76 0.10
C HIS A 86 -8.19 4.74 1.18
N VAL A 87 -8.33 3.46 0.82
CA VAL A 87 -8.58 2.39 1.79
C VAL A 87 -7.43 2.25 2.77
N ARG A 88 -6.19 2.32 2.30
CA ARG A 88 -4.99 2.28 3.16
C ARG A 88 -4.98 3.43 4.16
N ALA A 89 -5.30 4.66 3.71
CA ALA A 89 -5.41 5.81 4.60
C ALA A 89 -6.47 5.61 5.70
N SER A 90 -7.61 5.01 5.34
CA SER A 90 -8.65 4.65 6.34
C SER A 90 -8.18 3.57 7.32
N LEU A 91 -7.20 2.75 6.94
CA LEU A 91 -6.61 1.71 7.78
C LEU A 91 -5.37 2.20 8.55
N SER A 92 -5.05 3.50 8.55
CA SER A 92 -3.84 4.10 9.12
C SER A 92 -3.53 3.58 10.54
N ARG A 93 -4.52 3.60 11.44
CA ARG A 93 -4.35 3.13 12.80
C ARG A 93 -3.91 1.66 12.88
N TYR A 94 -4.46 0.79 12.03
CA TYR A 94 -4.10 -0.63 11.97
C TYR A 94 -2.71 -0.84 11.37
N ILE A 95 -2.38 -0.08 10.32
CA ILE A 95 -1.06 -0.12 9.71
C ILE A 95 -0.01 0.34 10.72
N CYS A 96 -0.22 1.50 11.35
CA CYS A 96 0.69 2.03 12.35
C CYS A 96 0.86 1.08 13.54
N SER A 97 -0.23 0.49 14.06
CA SER A 97 -0.15 -0.45 15.19
C SER A 97 0.71 -1.69 14.90
N LYS A 98 0.82 -2.09 13.65
CA LYS A 98 1.62 -3.23 13.22
C LYS A 98 3.12 -2.96 13.12
N ILE A 99 3.49 -1.71 12.85
CA ILE A 99 4.88 -1.30 12.57
C ILE A 99 5.49 -0.51 13.73
N ALA A 100 4.67 0.05 14.61
CA ALA A 100 5.14 0.80 15.75
C ALA A 100 5.73 -0.12 16.83
N VAL A 101 6.79 0.35 17.46
CA VAL A 101 7.38 -0.25 18.66
C VAL A 101 7.31 0.78 19.77
N SER A 102 6.63 0.44 20.86
CA SER A 102 6.42 1.35 22.00
C SER A 102 5.85 2.73 21.61
N GLY A 103 4.92 2.74 20.62
CA GLY A 103 4.29 3.98 20.13
C GLY A 103 5.13 4.78 19.13
N GLU A 104 6.32 4.31 18.79
CA GLU A 104 7.22 4.97 17.84
C GLU A 104 7.31 4.19 16.53
N ILE A 105 7.26 4.90 15.40
CA ILE A 105 7.49 4.35 14.06
C ILE A 105 8.80 4.91 13.52
N LYS A 106 9.75 4.03 13.25
CA LYS A 106 11.02 4.37 12.63
C LYS A 106 10.87 4.42 11.12
N VAL A 107 11.17 5.55 10.53
CA VAL A 107 11.01 5.78 9.10
C VAL A 107 12.32 6.17 8.42
N VAL A 108 12.40 5.80 7.15
CA VAL A 108 13.36 6.35 6.21
C VAL A 108 12.56 7.14 5.18
N MET A 109 12.95 8.38 4.95
CA MET A 109 12.29 9.27 4.01
C MET A 109 13.08 9.36 2.71
N LEU A 110 12.41 9.70 1.62
CA LEU A 110 13.08 10.07 0.38
C LEU A 110 13.30 11.59 0.35
N SER A 111 14.43 12.03 -0.21
CA SER A 111 14.65 13.44 -0.48
C SER A 111 13.67 13.93 -1.56
N GLY A 112 13.41 15.24 -1.56
CA GLY A 112 12.59 15.86 -2.60
C GLY A 112 13.11 15.58 -4.01
N TYR A 113 14.42 15.49 -4.18
CA TYR A 113 15.04 15.16 -5.46
C TYR A 113 14.60 13.76 -5.97
N ILE A 114 14.68 12.75 -5.12
CA ILE A 114 14.28 11.37 -5.47
C ILE A 114 12.77 11.28 -5.68
N GLU A 115 11.97 11.88 -4.80
CA GLU A 115 10.51 11.89 -4.99
C GLU A 115 10.12 12.56 -6.30
N ASP A 116 10.73 13.69 -6.65
CA ASP A 116 10.45 14.41 -7.88
C ASP A 116 10.94 13.65 -9.13
N ALA A 117 12.07 12.97 -9.07
CA ALA A 117 12.55 12.11 -10.14
C ALA A 117 11.55 10.98 -10.43
N ILE A 118 11.04 10.32 -9.40
CA ILE A 118 10.02 9.28 -9.52
C ILE A 118 8.71 9.88 -10.07
N ARG A 119 8.26 11.00 -9.51
CA ARG A 119 7.02 11.69 -9.94
C ARG A 119 7.05 12.08 -11.40
N LYS A 120 8.17 12.64 -11.88
CA LYS A 120 8.38 12.97 -13.29
C LYS A 120 8.39 11.75 -14.20
N GLY A 121 8.74 10.58 -13.69
CA GLY A 121 8.70 9.32 -14.42
C GLY A 121 7.30 8.70 -14.53
N ILE A 122 6.30 9.20 -13.81
CA ILE A 122 4.94 8.66 -13.87
C ILE A 122 4.28 9.07 -15.18
N ARG A 123 3.76 8.10 -15.90
CA ARG A 123 3.00 8.29 -17.16
C ARG A 123 1.57 7.80 -16.95
N GLN A 124 0.62 8.56 -17.44
CA GLN A 124 -0.79 8.19 -17.42
C GLN A 124 -1.24 7.71 -18.80
N THR A 125 -2.02 6.65 -18.81
CA THR A 125 -2.68 6.11 -20.01
C THR A 125 -4.13 5.78 -19.70
N SER A 126 -4.90 5.44 -20.72
CA SER A 126 -6.28 4.94 -20.56
C SER A 126 -6.36 3.65 -19.72
N GLY A 127 -5.28 2.88 -19.62
CA GLY A 127 -5.18 1.67 -18.83
C GLY A 127 -4.63 1.87 -17.41
N GLY A 128 -4.36 3.12 -17.00
CA GLY A 128 -3.82 3.46 -15.67
C GLY A 128 -2.45 4.14 -15.71
N SER A 129 -1.86 4.34 -14.55
CA SER A 129 -0.56 5.00 -14.43
C SER A 129 0.56 3.97 -14.21
N PHE A 130 1.69 4.20 -14.85
CA PHE A 130 2.89 3.39 -14.72
C PHE A 130 4.15 4.26 -14.62
N LEU A 131 5.22 3.68 -14.09
CA LEU A 131 6.51 4.34 -13.98
C LEU A 131 7.34 4.07 -15.23
N ASN A 132 7.77 5.14 -15.90
CA ASN A 132 8.69 5.11 -17.03
C ASN A 132 9.70 6.26 -16.85
N MET A 133 10.80 5.94 -16.20
CA MET A 133 11.92 6.85 -15.98
C MET A 133 12.97 6.66 -17.06
N ASP A 134 13.75 7.71 -17.32
CA ASP A 134 14.96 7.59 -18.11
C ASP A 134 15.92 6.60 -17.44
N ILE A 135 16.60 5.76 -18.24
CA ILE A 135 17.42 4.65 -17.75
C ILE A 135 18.49 5.16 -16.77
N GLU A 136 19.19 6.23 -17.12
CA GLU A 136 20.24 6.81 -16.27
C GLU A 136 19.70 7.29 -14.92
N VAL A 137 18.54 7.99 -14.94
CA VAL A 137 17.89 8.48 -13.71
C VAL A 137 17.34 7.31 -12.89
N SER A 138 16.79 6.29 -13.54
CA SER A 138 16.30 5.08 -12.87
C SER A 138 17.43 4.34 -12.17
N ASP A 139 18.58 4.19 -12.83
CA ASP A 139 19.75 3.51 -12.28
C ASP A 139 20.33 4.30 -11.10
N GLU A 140 20.46 5.63 -11.21
CA GLU A 140 20.91 6.49 -10.12
C GLU A 140 20.01 6.38 -8.87
N VAL A 141 18.69 6.50 -9.07
CA VAL A 141 17.70 6.37 -7.98
C VAL A 141 17.78 4.98 -7.35
N MET A 142 17.85 3.93 -8.16
CA MET A 142 17.93 2.55 -7.67
C MET A 142 19.21 2.25 -6.92
N GLU A 143 20.35 2.73 -7.38
CA GLU A 143 21.63 2.54 -6.68
C GLU A 143 21.64 3.29 -5.35
N THR A 144 21.16 4.54 -5.32
CA THR A 144 21.06 5.34 -4.10
C THR A 144 20.15 4.67 -3.07
N LEU A 145 18.96 4.23 -3.48
CA LEU A 145 18.04 3.48 -2.62
C LEU A 145 18.67 2.17 -2.14
N ALA A 146 19.23 1.39 -3.06
CA ALA A 146 19.80 0.09 -2.74
C ALA A 146 20.97 0.19 -1.76
N HIS A 147 21.83 1.19 -1.90
CA HIS A 147 22.94 1.43 -0.97
C HIS A 147 22.43 1.73 0.44
N ALA A 148 21.55 2.73 0.57
CA ALA A 148 21.03 3.15 1.87
C ALA A 148 20.20 2.07 2.57
N LEU A 149 19.38 1.34 1.82
CA LEU A 149 18.54 0.26 2.39
C LEU A 149 19.35 -0.96 2.82
N ARG A 150 20.42 -1.31 2.08
CA ARG A 150 21.35 -2.37 2.50
C ARG A 150 22.09 -2.00 3.78
N GLU A 151 22.58 -0.76 3.89
CA GLU A 151 23.25 -0.25 5.08
C GLU A 151 22.36 -0.38 6.34
N LEU A 152 21.13 0.07 6.25
CA LEU A 152 20.16 0.00 7.35
C LEU A 152 19.77 -1.44 7.72
N ARG A 153 19.62 -2.32 6.72
CA ARG A 153 19.35 -3.75 6.96
C ARG A 153 20.53 -4.45 7.63
N ASN A 154 21.75 -4.16 7.20
CA ASN A 154 22.97 -4.73 7.81
C ASN A 154 23.10 -4.28 9.28
N ALA A 155 22.68 -3.07 9.60
CA ALA A 155 22.60 -2.57 10.96
C ALA A 155 21.41 -3.16 11.77
N LYS A 156 20.66 -4.12 11.22
CA LYS A 156 19.47 -4.76 11.82
C LYS A 156 18.44 -3.75 12.34
N LYS A 157 18.30 -2.61 11.69
CA LYS A 157 17.29 -1.61 12.05
C LYS A 157 15.95 -1.98 11.44
N ASN A 158 14.91 -2.00 12.27
CA ASN A 158 13.54 -2.07 11.78
C ASN A 158 13.10 -0.67 11.37
N PHE A 159 12.60 -0.53 10.16
CA PHE A 159 12.10 0.73 9.60
C PHE A 159 11.11 0.47 8.49
N VAL A 160 10.37 1.50 8.13
CA VAL A 160 9.52 1.55 6.93
C VAL A 160 9.94 2.73 6.06
N LEU A 161 9.69 2.66 4.76
CA LEU A 161 9.82 3.83 3.88
C LEU A 161 8.57 4.68 3.99
N LEU A 162 8.76 5.98 4.26
CA LEU A 162 7.70 6.99 4.31
C LEU A 162 7.85 7.92 3.12
N VAL A 163 6.83 8.00 2.29
CA VAL A 163 6.85 8.72 1.02
C VAL A 163 5.53 9.45 0.76
N SER A 164 5.51 10.32 -0.23
CA SER A 164 4.28 10.97 -0.68
C SER A 164 3.29 9.95 -1.26
N VAL A 165 1.99 10.17 -1.04
CA VAL A 165 0.92 9.23 -1.42
C VAL A 165 0.86 8.97 -2.93
N ASP A 166 1.13 9.97 -3.75
CA ASP A 166 1.10 9.91 -5.21
C ASP A 166 2.17 8.99 -5.82
N ILE A 167 3.30 8.81 -5.11
CA ILE A 167 4.41 7.96 -5.57
C ILE A 167 4.53 6.64 -4.80
N ARG A 168 3.82 6.46 -3.68
CA ARG A 168 3.98 5.31 -2.78
C ARG A 168 4.01 3.95 -3.51
N ARG A 169 3.02 3.70 -4.34
CA ARG A 169 2.89 2.43 -5.08
C ARG A 169 4.04 2.21 -6.08
N PHE A 170 4.53 3.29 -6.68
CA PHE A 170 5.64 3.21 -7.62
C PHE A 170 6.96 2.93 -6.90
N VAL A 171 7.18 3.57 -5.75
CA VAL A 171 8.31 3.27 -4.88
C VAL A 171 8.28 1.81 -4.43
N LYS A 172 7.12 1.32 -3.96
CA LYS A 172 6.97 -0.08 -3.56
C LYS A 172 7.34 -1.02 -4.70
N ARG A 173 6.79 -0.80 -5.89
CA ARG A 173 7.08 -1.62 -7.06
C ARG A 173 8.57 -1.56 -7.47
N LEU A 174 9.18 -0.38 -7.36
CA LEU A 174 10.58 -0.16 -7.70
C LEU A 174 11.52 -0.99 -6.82
N ILE A 175 11.26 -1.06 -5.51
CA ILE A 175 12.12 -1.77 -4.56
C ILE A 175 11.77 -3.25 -4.39
N ASP A 176 10.60 -3.72 -4.84
CA ASP A 176 10.09 -5.06 -4.57
C ASP A 176 11.04 -6.18 -5.01
N ASN A 177 11.73 -6.01 -6.13
CA ASN A 177 12.66 -7.03 -6.63
C ASN A 177 13.86 -7.26 -5.70
N ARG A 178 14.33 -6.22 -5.00
CA ARG A 178 15.54 -6.27 -4.15
C ARG A 178 15.22 -6.23 -2.65
N PHE A 179 14.11 -5.60 -2.27
CA PHE A 179 13.75 -5.29 -0.87
C PHE A 179 12.28 -5.58 -0.55
N LYS A 180 11.79 -6.73 -0.97
CA LYS A 180 10.38 -7.13 -0.85
C LYS A 180 9.80 -7.02 0.57
N SER A 181 10.64 -7.27 1.58
CA SER A 181 10.23 -7.21 3.00
C SER A 181 10.05 -5.79 3.55
N ILE A 182 10.53 -4.77 2.83
CA ILE A 182 10.40 -3.38 3.29
C ILE A 182 8.99 -2.88 2.98
N LEU A 183 8.30 -2.44 4.03
CA LEU A 183 7.01 -1.79 3.89
C LEU A 183 7.20 -0.34 3.43
N VAL A 184 6.38 0.08 2.46
CA VAL A 184 6.30 1.47 2.01
C VAL A 184 4.95 2.02 2.42
N ILE A 185 4.95 3.07 3.20
CA ILE A 185 3.76 3.79 3.66
C ILE A 185 3.78 5.22 3.16
N SER A 186 2.61 5.82 3.05
CA SER A 186 2.47 7.23 2.72
C SER A 186 2.18 8.08 3.96
N TYR A 187 2.35 9.40 3.84
CA TYR A 187 1.97 10.33 4.90
C TYR A 187 0.50 10.22 5.30
N ALA A 188 -0.39 9.84 4.36
CA ALA A 188 -1.81 9.64 4.64
C ALA A 188 -2.11 8.41 5.52
N GLU A 189 -1.13 7.52 5.69
CA GLU A 189 -1.25 6.31 6.52
C GLU A 189 -0.67 6.50 7.93
N ILE A 190 -0.23 7.70 8.28
CA ILE A 190 0.24 8.01 9.63
C ILE A 190 -0.95 8.39 10.51
N ASP A 191 -1.10 7.70 11.62
CA ASP A 191 -2.09 8.00 12.65
C ASP A 191 -1.47 8.88 13.74
N GLU A 192 -2.19 9.90 14.18
CA GLU A 192 -1.73 10.91 15.14
C GLU A 192 -1.31 10.34 16.51
N ALA A 193 -1.76 9.11 16.84
CA ALA A 193 -1.41 8.44 18.09
C ALA A 193 0.06 7.96 18.14
N TYR A 194 0.79 8.03 17.02
CA TYR A 194 2.16 7.49 16.93
C TYR A 194 3.19 8.59 16.68
N THR A 195 4.35 8.42 17.30
CA THR A 195 5.52 9.30 17.08
C THR A 195 6.35 8.80 15.90
N ILE A 196 6.74 9.71 15.02
CA ILE A 196 7.60 9.39 13.88
C ILE A 196 9.05 9.71 14.24
N ASN A 197 9.91 8.72 14.08
CA ASN A 197 11.36 8.84 14.25
C ASN A 197 12.05 8.65 12.89
N VAL A 198 12.58 9.73 12.33
CA VAL A 198 13.28 9.72 11.05
C VAL A 198 14.71 9.25 11.27
N LEU A 199 15.02 8.04 10.78
CA LEU A 199 16.38 7.47 10.89
C LEU A 199 17.34 8.06 9.84
N LYS A 200 16.84 8.30 8.64
CA LYS A 200 17.62 8.79 7.49
C LYS A 200 16.69 9.40 6.45
N THR A 201 17.18 10.39 5.73
CA THR A 201 16.61 10.86 4.46
C THR A 201 17.59 10.47 3.35
N ILE A 202 17.07 9.82 2.31
CA ILE A 202 17.87 9.31 1.18
C ILE A 202 17.77 10.28 0.01
#